data_d4c5e743679e853904bd34bde37ca3cd
#
_entry.id   d4c5e743679e853904bd34bde37ca3cd
#
_cell.length_a   1.000
_cell.length_b   1.000
_cell.length_c   1.000
_cell.angle_alpha   90.00
_cell.angle_beta   90.00
_cell.angle_gamma   90.00
#
_symmetry.space_group_name_H-M   'P 1'
#
loop_
_entity.id
_entity.type
_entity.pdbx_description
1 polymer ?
#
loop_
_entity_poly.entity_id
_entity_poly.type
_entity_poly.pdbx_seq_one_letter_code
_entity_poly.pdbx_strand_id
1 'polypeptide(L)'
;MSSERIPQTKESWMSRPLELLTLVVVRFPTLILLVAGIAVAASLWLTTTRLGFHTSRAELLNPKSEFNRRWIEYTKEFGEKEDVVIVVEGENRDQVIPAIDDVCRCLAQQSQLFAAVMHELDAPKLRQKGLYYLKTEDLLKIDGFLDQAGPMLQGDWSQLNLGSMGRWMNAAMTSGSDVQRQQMLMAMQKELPRMMNGLTAAFGPSGQYQSPWPDMNFSSPLTAQSASPRLMAEDGKMGFVLLKLLEEDKQGFAQNNESINALRRLAAEVMARHPDTKIGLTGLPIIEYDEMKSSEQSMSAATIISFVGVFLVIVIAFGGLRHSFMAMTALVVGMILACGCITLTVGHVTILSIAFGSILFGLGIDYGIYYVSRYLELRETVDSVSDALVETASSAGPGITMGALTSAIAFFAAGFTDFPGVAQLGIVAGGGILLCWVAQMTILPAMIRL
;
A
#
# COMPACT_ATOMS: atom_id res chain seq x y z
N MET A 1 71.89 12.29 5.77
CA MET A 1 70.52 11.85 5.88
C MET A 1 69.93 11.82 4.48
N SER A 2 69.78 10.62 3.96
CA SER A 2 69.32 10.35 2.58
C SER A 2 67.88 10.75 2.40
N SER A 3 67.64 11.63 1.43
CA SER A 3 66.28 11.94 0.96
C SER A 3 65.72 10.70 0.27
N GLU A 4 64.84 9.97 0.93
CA GLU A 4 63.99 8.96 0.31
C GLU A 4 63.12 9.65 -0.73
N ARG A 5 63.44 9.43 -2.01
CA ARG A 5 62.56 9.77 -3.13
C ARG A 5 61.33 8.90 -3.00
N ILE A 6 60.18 9.55 -2.69
CA ILE A 6 58.87 8.93 -2.80
C ILE A 6 58.73 8.35 -4.23
N PRO A 7 58.43 7.04 -4.38
CA PRO A 7 58.29 6.44 -5.69
C PRO A 7 57.24 7.19 -6.51
N GLN A 8 57.62 7.70 -7.68
CA GLN A 8 56.68 8.25 -8.66
C GLN A 8 55.65 7.17 -8.98
N THR A 9 54.45 7.32 -8.50
CA THR A 9 53.31 6.48 -8.86
C THR A 9 53.17 6.55 -10.38
N LYS A 10 53.22 5.39 -11.07
CA LYS A 10 53.00 5.26 -12.51
C LYS A 10 51.70 6.05 -12.83
N GLU A 11 51.83 7.05 -13.68
CA GLU A 11 50.68 7.84 -14.16
C GLU A 11 49.60 6.88 -14.67
N SER A 12 48.44 6.89 -14.02
CA SER A 12 47.29 6.12 -14.50
C SER A 12 46.87 6.67 -15.87
N TRP A 13 46.50 5.82 -16.80
CA TRP A 13 45.99 6.22 -18.11
C TRP A 13 44.78 7.18 -17.99
N MET A 14 44.06 7.18 -16.86
CA MET A 14 42.94 8.09 -16.55
C MET A 14 43.40 9.46 -16.05
N SER A 15 44.65 9.66 -15.63
CA SER A 15 45.14 10.94 -15.11
C SER A 15 45.06 12.06 -16.15
N ARG A 16 45.49 11.80 -17.41
CA ARG A 16 45.46 12.79 -18.48
C ARG A 16 44.08 13.30 -18.86
N PRO A 17 43.06 12.47 -19.08
CA PRO A 17 41.71 12.97 -19.38
C PRO A 17 41.11 13.79 -18.22
N LEU A 18 41.37 13.43 -16.95
CA LEU A 18 40.87 14.18 -15.81
C LEU A 18 41.62 15.50 -15.62
N GLU A 19 42.91 15.53 -15.90
CA GLU A 19 43.70 16.76 -15.95
C GLU A 19 43.14 17.73 -17.00
N LEU A 20 42.93 17.27 -18.24
CA LEU A 20 42.36 18.08 -19.31
C LEU A 20 40.97 18.58 -18.95
N LEU A 21 40.11 17.74 -18.36
CA LEU A 21 38.82 18.17 -17.91
C LEU A 21 38.91 19.30 -16.88
N THR A 22 39.81 19.15 -15.88
CA THR A 22 39.97 20.16 -14.85
C THR A 22 40.60 21.43 -15.38
N LEU A 23 41.51 21.35 -16.33
CA LEU A 23 42.07 22.55 -17.05
C LEU A 23 40.95 23.36 -17.71
N VAL A 24 40.00 22.72 -18.39
CA VAL A 24 38.84 23.38 -18.97
C VAL A 24 37.96 24.01 -17.89
N VAL A 25 37.68 23.29 -16.83
CA VAL A 25 36.86 23.78 -15.70
C VAL A 25 37.49 25.00 -15.03
N VAL A 26 38.80 24.96 -14.76
CA VAL A 26 39.54 26.05 -14.10
C VAL A 26 39.70 27.27 -15.04
N ARG A 27 39.74 27.05 -16.38
CA ARG A 27 39.82 28.13 -17.35
C ARG A 27 38.49 28.88 -17.55
N PHE A 28 37.35 28.16 -17.42
CA PHE A 28 36.01 28.72 -17.66
C PHE A 28 35.03 28.40 -16.50
N PRO A 29 35.36 28.76 -15.24
CA PRO A 29 34.56 28.32 -14.08
C PRO A 29 33.12 28.90 -14.13
N THR A 30 32.96 30.16 -14.53
CA THR A 30 31.66 30.81 -14.64
C THR A 30 30.74 30.14 -15.68
N LEU A 31 31.33 29.74 -16.83
CA LEU A 31 30.58 29.04 -17.89
C LEU A 31 30.11 27.66 -17.40
N ILE A 32 30.96 26.91 -16.70
CA ILE A 32 30.61 25.59 -16.15
C ILE A 32 29.49 25.74 -15.14
N LEU A 33 29.55 26.71 -14.22
CA LEU A 33 28.49 26.94 -13.25
C LEU A 33 27.19 27.41 -13.88
N LEU A 34 27.27 28.22 -14.95
CA LEU A 34 26.09 28.65 -15.69
C LEU A 34 25.39 27.47 -16.39
N VAL A 35 26.18 26.62 -17.08
CA VAL A 35 25.66 25.38 -17.70
C VAL A 35 25.06 24.45 -16.66
N ALA A 36 25.72 24.27 -15.54
CA ALA A 36 25.18 23.47 -14.42
C ALA A 36 23.87 24.07 -13.88
N GLY A 37 23.80 25.38 -13.72
CA GLY A 37 22.59 26.08 -13.29
C GLY A 37 21.40 25.87 -14.26
N ILE A 38 21.64 25.96 -15.55
CA ILE A 38 20.63 25.69 -16.59
C ILE A 38 20.20 24.22 -16.54
N ALA A 39 21.14 23.28 -16.40
CA ALA A 39 20.84 21.87 -16.30
C ALA A 39 20.04 21.54 -15.03
N VAL A 40 20.35 22.16 -13.91
CA VAL A 40 19.59 22.04 -12.65
C VAL A 40 18.17 22.56 -12.83
N ALA A 41 17.98 23.75 -13.42
CA ALA A 41 16.67 24.31 -13.67
C ALA A 41 15.83 23.42 -14.61
N ALA A 42 16.44 22.91 -15.67
CA ALA A 42 15.79 21.97 -16.59
C ALA A 42 15.42 20.65 -15.89
N SER A 43 16.33 20.10 -15.06
CA SER A 43 16.07 18.87 -14.30
C SER A 43 14.94 19.06 -13.29
N LEU A 44 14.91 20.18 -12.56
CA LEU A 44 13.83 20.49 -11.62
C LEU A 44 12.48 20.63 -12.35
N TRP A 45 12.46 21.37 -13.45
CA TRP A 45 11.24 21.54 -14.25
C TRP A 45 10.74 20.18 -14.78
N LEU A 46 11.64 19.35 -15.28
CA LEU A 46 11.30 18.02 -15.81
C LEU A 46 10.77 17.10 -14.69
N THR A 47 11.44 17.08 -13.55
CA THR A 47 11.06 16.27 -12.41
C THR A 47 9.69 16.67 -11.88
N THR A 48 9.42 17.97 -11.72
CA THR A 48 8.12 18.45 -11.20
C THR A 48 6.96 18.25 -12.17
N THR A 49 7.21 18.18 -13.49
CA THR A 49 6.16 18.08 -14.50
C THR A 49 5.92 16.68 -15.02
N ARG A 50 6.89 15.76 -14.94
CA ARG A 50 6.83 14.46 -15.62
C ARG A 50 7.15 13.26 -14.73
N LEU A 51 7.71 13.46 -13.54
CA LEU A 51 8.04 12.32 -12.68
C LEU A 51 6.75 11.73 -12.09
N GLY A 52 6.46 10.49 -12.45
CA GLY A 52 5.38 9.70 -11.87
C GLY A 52 5.81 8.95 -10.60
N PHE A 53 4.83 8.60 -9.78
CA PHE A 53 5.04 7.74 -8.61
C PHE A 53 4.26 6.45 -8.79
N HIS A 54 4.92 5.30 -8.66
CA HIS A 54 4.31 3.99 -8.71
C HIS A 54 4.33 3.37 -7.31
N THR A 55 3.14 3.23 -6.73
CA THR A 55 2.95 2.83 -5.35
C THR A 55 2.42 1.42 -5.21
N SER A 56 1.80 0.88 -6.28
CA SER A 56 1.22 -0.46 -6.27
C SER A 56 2.29 -1.54 -6.17
N ARG A 57 2.08 -2.48 -5.26
CA ARG A 57 2.96 -3.66 -5.10
C ARG A 57 2.95 -4.56 -6.33
N ALA A 58 1.84 -4.60 -7.06
CA ALA A 58 1.73 -5.39 -8.29
C ALA A 58 2.71 -4.92 -9.39
N GLU A 59 3.04 -3.63 -9.44
CA GLU A 59 3.98 -3.07 -10.40
C GLU A 59 5.45 -3.37 -10.09
N LEU A 60 5.75 -3.80 -8.86
CA LEU A 60 7.09 -4.27 -8.48
C LEU A 60 7.37 -5.69 -9.01
N LEU A 61 6.34 -6.43 -9.43
CA LEU A 61 6.47 -7.79 -9.92
C LEU A 61 6.64 -7.82 -11.45
N ASN A 62 7.43 -8.77 -11.94
CA ASN A 62 7.62 -8.93 -13.39
C ASN A 62 6.29 -9.30 -14.07
N PRO A 63 5.73 -8.44 -14.96
CA PRO A 63 4.47 -8.70 -15.64
C PRO A 63 4.52 -9.94 -16.56
N LYS A 64 5.72 -10.39 -16.95
CA LYS A 64 5.95 -11.57 -17.77
C LYS A 64 6.07 -12.86 -16.95
N SER A 65 6.16 -12.79 -15.63
CA SER A 65 6.18 -13.98 -14.79
C SER A 65 4.84 -14.72 -14.89
N GLU A 66 4.87 -16.06 -14.87
CA GLU A 66 3.66 -16.88 -15.00
C GLU A 66 2.64 -16.58 -13.89
N PHE A 67 3.13 -16.35 -12.66
CA PHE A 67 2.30 -15.99 -11.52
C PHE A 67 1.60 -14.65 -11.75
N ASN A 68 2.35 -13.59 -12.11
CA ASN A 68 1.78 -12.26 -12.29
C ASN A 68 0.86 -12.19 -13.52
N ARG A 69 1.16 -12.93 -14.59
CA ARG A 69 0.27 -13.05 -15.74
C ARG A 69 -1.08 -13.65 -15.34
N ARG A 70 -1.09 -14.74 -14.54
CA ARG A 70 -2.33 -15.34 -14.03
C ARG A 70 -3.10 -14.38 -13.12
N TRP A 71 -2.39 -13.60 -12.32
CA TRP A 71 -3.00 -12.56 -11.49
C TRP A 71 -3.63 -11.46 -12.33
N ILE A 72 -2.94 -10.96 -13.36
CA ILE A 72 -3.46 -9.96 -14.30
C ILE A 72 -4.68 -10.49 -15.06
N GLU A 73 -4.67 -11.75 -15.50
CA GLU A 73 -5.82 -12.39 -16.13
C GLU A 73 -7.00 -12.49 -15.17
N TYR A 74 -6.75 -12.88 -13.93
CA TYR A 74 -7.76 -12.95 -12.88
C TYR A 74 -8.38 -11.56 -12.58
N THR A 75 -7.57 -10.55 -12.39
CA THR A 75 -8.05 -9.19 -12.09
C THR A 75 -8.79 -8.58 -13.27
N LYS A 76 -8.40 -8.91 -14.49
CA LYS A 76 -9.11 -8.49 -15.72
C LYS A 76 -10.50 -9.14 -15.85
N GLU A 77 -10.64 -10.41 -15.45
CA GLU A 77 -11.90 -11.16 -15.55
C GLU A 77 -12.84 -10.83 -14.37
N PHE A 78 -12.33 -10.79 -13.16
CA PHE A 78 -13.12 -10.62 -11.94
C PHE A 78 -13.12 -9.18 -11.39
N GLY A 79 -12.28 -8.30 -11.93
CA GLY A 79 -12.03 -6.94 -11.45
C GLY A 79 -11.04 -6.92 -10.28
N GLU A 80 -10.29 -5.85 -10.17
CA GLU A 80 -9.55 -5.50 -8.97
C GLU A 80 -10.55 -4.95 -7.95
N LYS A 81 -10.94 -5.78 -6.98
CA LYS A 81 -11.81 -5.35 -5.88
C LYS A 81 -10.93 -4.85 -4.74
N GLU A 82 -10.35 -3.71 -4.93
CA GLU A 82 -9.69 -2.98 -3.86
C GLU A 82 -10.74 -2.17 -3.10
N ASP A 83 -11.52 -2.87 -2.27
CA ASP A 83 -12.53 -2.23 -1.46
C ASP A 83 -11.92 -1.70 -0.16
N VAL A 84 -12.32 -0.50 0.21
CA VAL A 84 -12.10 0.03 1.56
C VAL A 84 -13.19 -0.50 2.46
N VAL A 85 -12.83 -0.93 3.65
CA VAL A 85 -13.76 -1.42 4.65
C VAL A 85 -13.75 -0.47 5.84
N ILE A 86 -14.91 0.11 6.14
CA ILE A 86 -15.15 0.82 7.39
C ILE A 86 -15.68 -0.18 8.40
N VAL A 87 -15.01 -0.28 9.53
CA VAL A 87 -15.40 -1.13 10.65
C VAL A 87 -15.94 -0.25 11.76
N VAL A 88 -17.18 -0.49 12.14
CA VAL A 88 -17.83 0.19 13.27
C VAL A 88 -17.93 -0.82 14.41
N GLU A 89 -17.26 -0.55 15.53
CA GLU A 89 -17.22 -1.40 16.73
C GLU A 89 -18.00 -0.74 17.87
N GLY A 90 -18.81 -1.52 18.59
CA GLY A 90 -19.56 -1.10 19.77
C GLY A 90 -19.81 -2.27 20.72
N GLU A 91 -20.39 -2.01 21.87
CA GLU A 91 -20.70 -3.06 22.85
C GLU A 91 -21.87 -3.95 22.43
N ASN A 92 -22.79 -3.37 21.66
CA ASN A 92 -24.02 -4.05 21.23
C ASN A 92 -24.51 -3.51 19.88
N ARG A 93 -25.47 -4.23 19.30
CA ARG A 93 -26.07 -3.95 18.00
C ARG A 93 -26.78 -2.59 17.95
N ASP A 94 -27.38 -2.18 19.04
CA ASP A 94 -28.16 -0.94 19.10
C ASP A 94 -27.29 0.31 19.04
N GLN A 95 -26.00 0.20 19.39
CA GLN A 95 -25.01 1.26 19.22
C GLN A 95 -24.40 1.24 17.81
N VAL A 96 -24.13 0.05 17.27
CA VAL A 96 -23.42 -0.12 15.98
C VAL A 96 -24.31 0.28 14.79
N ILE A 97 -25.60 -0.09 14.80
CA ILE A 97 -26.50 0.18 13.66
C ILE A 97 -26.69 1.67 13.38
N PRO A 98 -27.01 2.54 14.37
CA PRO A 98 -27.15 3.97 14.12
C PRO A 98 -25.88 4.63 13.60
N ALA A 99 -24.71 4.18 14.07
CA ALA A 99 -23.43 4.68 13.60
C ALA A 99 -23.14 4.27 12.14
N ILE A 100 -23.48 3.03 11.74
CA ILE A 100 -23.41 2.60 10.33
C ILE A 100 -24.31 3.45 9.45
N ASP A 101 -25.55 3.69 9.88
CA ASP A 101 -26.51 4.49 9.11
C ASP A 101 -26.03 5.93 8.93
N ASP A 102 -25.38 6.48 9.95
CA ASP A 102 -24.80 7.82 9.89
C ASP A 102 -23.59 7.88 8.97
N VAL A 103 -22.69 6.87 9.03
CA VAL A 103 -21.58 6.69 8.08
C VAL A 103 -22.13 6.67 6.65
N CYS A 104 -23.11 5.81 6.37
CA CYS A 104 -23.68 5.66 5.04
C CYS A 104 -24.34 6.95 4.52
N ARG A 105 -25.02 7.70 5.40
CA ARG A 105 -25.61 9.00 5.07
C ARG A 105 -24.53 10.02 4.69
N CYS A 106 -23.45 10.08 5.45
CA CYS A 106 -22.32 10.98 5.17
C CYS A 106 -21.60 10.60 3.87
N LEU A 107 -21.42 9.30 3.60
CA LEU A 107 -20.83 8.81 2.34
C LEU A 107 -21.71 9.18 1.13
N ALA A 108 -23.03 9.05 1.25
CA ALA A 108 -23.97 9.41 0.17
C ALA A 108 -23.89 10.89 -0.22
N GLN A 109 -23.52 11.78 0.71
CA GLN A 109 -23.34 13.21 0.43
C GLN A 109 -22.06 13.52 -0.36
N GLN A 110 -21.10 12.58 -0.42
CA GLN A 110 -19.81 12.72 -1.09
C GLN A 110 -19.65 11.72 -2.26
N SER A 111 -20.71 11.52 -3.03
CA SER A 111 -20.74 10.57 -4.16
C SER A 111 -19.69 10.83 -5.26
N GLN A 112 -19.08 11.99 -5.27
CA GLN A 112 -17.98 12.33 -6.18
C GLN A 112 -16.63 11.68 -5.79
N LEU A 113 -16.47 11.20 -4.56
CA LEU A 113 -15.26 10.56 -4.05
C LEU A 113 -15.41 9.04 -3.93
N PHE A 114 -16.65 8.53 -3.86
CA PHE A 114 -16.95 7.13 -3.58
C PHE A 114 -17.86 6.53 -4.65
N ALA A 115 -17.43 5.45 -5.30
CA ALA A 115 -18.12 4.86 -6.45
C ALA A 115 -19.26 3.92 -6.05
N ALA A 116 -19.07 3.14 -5.00
CA ALA A 116 -20.05 2.15 -4.53
C ALA A 116 -19.95 2.02 -3.01
N VAL A 117 -21.09 1.91 -2.36
CA VAL A 117 -21.18 1.69 -0.90
C VAL A 117 -22.08 0.49 -0.67
N MET A 118 -21.55 -0.56 -0.03
CA MET A 118 -22.28 -1.76 0.33
C MET A 118 -22.25 -1.93 1.85
N HIS A 119 -23.40 -1.76 2.49
CA HIS A 119 -23.58 -1.93 3.94
C HIS A 119 -24.72 -2.88 4.26
N GLU A 120 -25.50 -3.25 3.25
CA GLU A 120 -26.63 -4.15 3.35
C GLU A 120 -26.51 -5.31 2.38
N LEU A 121 -27.02 -6.46 2.79
CA LEU A 121 -27.16 -7.63 1.93
C LEU A 121 -28.50 -7.56 1.19
N ASP A 122 -28.50 -7.74 -0.12
CA ASP A 122 -29.71 -7.87 -0.92
C ASP A 122 -30.36 -9.24 -0.65
N ALA A 123 -31.05 -9.33 0.50
CA ALA A 123 -31.70 -10.56 0.95
C ALA A 123 -32.65 -11.19 -0.08
N PRO A 124 -33.45 -10.45 -0.88
CA PRO A 124 -34.26 -11.01 -1.93
C PRO A 124 -33.48 -11.78 -2.98
N LYS A 125 -32.33 -11.28 -3.45
CA LYS A 125 -31.46 -11.98 -4.42
C LYS A 125 -30.78 -13.20 -3.83
N LEU A 126 -30.39 -13.15 -2.57
CA LEU A 126 -29.78 -14.27 -1.86
C LEU A 126 -30.78 -15.39 -1.57
N ARG A 127 -32.05 -15.06 -1.27
CA ARG A 127 -33.10 -16.04 -1.02
C ARG A 127 -33.32 -17.02 -2.19
N GLN A 128 -33.20 -16.54 -3.43
CA GLN A 128 -33.36 -17.40 -4.61
C GLN A 128 -32.30 -18.52 -4.69
N LYS A 129 -31.13 -18.27 -4.10
CA LYS A 129 -29.99 -19.22 -4.07
C LYS A 129 -29.67 -19.68 -2.62
N GLY A 130 -30.58 -19.47 -1.69
CA GLY A 130 -30.35 -19.69 -0.26
C GLY A 130 -29.91 -21.13 0.09
N LEU A 131 -30.44 -22.11 -0.61
CA LEU A 131 -30.09 -23.52 -0.42
C LEU A 131 -28.62 -23.83 -0.68
N TYR A 132 -27.93 -23.09 -1.56
CA TYR A 132 -26.49 -23.29 -1.83
C TYR A 132 -25.59 -22.90 -0.66
N TYR A 133 -26.09 -22.12 0.28
CA TYR A 133 -25.33 -21.62 1.45
C TYR A 133 -25.59 -22.45 2.71
N LEU A 134 -26.45 -23.47 2.64
CA LEU A 134 -26.74 -24.35 3.76
C LEU A 134 -25.73 -25.50 3.86
N LYS A 135 -25.48 -25.96 5.08
CA LYS A 135 -24.68 -27.17 5.30
C LYS A 135 -25.46 -28.40 4.79
N THR A 136 -24.73 -29.43 4.38
CA THR A 136 -25.33 -30.68 3.90
C THR A 136 -26.30 -31.32 4.89
N GLU A 137 -26.01 -31.21 6.20
CA GLU A 137 -26.89 -31.69 7.26
C GLU A 137 -28.25 -30.98 7.29
N ASP A 138 -28.28 -29.68 7.04
CA ASP A 138 -29.50 -28.89 7.01
C ASP A 138 -30.27 -29.15 5.72
N LEU A 139 -29.56 -29.35 4.59
CA LEU A 139 -30.19 -29.75 3.33
C LEU A 139 -30.88 -31.12 3.46
N LEU A 140 -30.28 -32.11 4.14
CA LEU A 140 -30.89 -33.41 4.41
C LEU A 140 -32.14 -33.31 5.30
N LYS A 141 -32.15 -32.34 6.24
CA LYS A 141 -33.37 -32.10 7.06
C LYS A 141 -34.49 -31.52 6.21
N ILE A 142 -34.15 -30.58 5.29
CA ILE A 142 -35.11 -29.98 4.35
C ILE A 142 -35.66 -31.04 3.41
N ASP A 143 -34.81 -31.90 2.87
CA ASP A 143 -35.17 -32.99 1.95
C ASP A 143 -36.14 -33.96 2.66
N GLY A 144 -35.80 -34.43 3.86
CA GLY A 144 -36.68 -35.27 4.67
C GLY A 144 -38.03 -34.60 5.02
N PHE A 145 -38.04 -33.28 5.22
CA PHE A 145 -39.29 -32.52 5.42
C PHE A 145 -40.11 -32.46 4.13
N LEU A 146 -39.47 -32.21 2.97
CA LEU A 146 -40.13 -32.14 1.68
C LEU A 146 -40.75 -33.48 1.30
N ASP A 147 -40.07 -34.59 1.57
CA ASP A 147 -40.61 -35.93 1.38
C ASP A 147 -41.91 -36.17 2.17
N GLN A 148 -41.93 -35.74 3.42
CA GLN A 148 -43.11 -35.83 4.29
C GLN A 148 -44.23 -34.87 3.86
N ALA A 149 -43.88 -33.66 3.43
CA ALA A 149 -44.82 -32.66 2.99
C ALA A 149 -45.26 -32.81 1.52
N GLY A 150 -44.58 -33.66 0.76
CA GLY A 150 -44.80 -33.86 -0.69
C GLY A 150 -46.24 -34.03 -1.11
N PRO A 151 -47.06 -34.94 -0.53
CA PRO A 151 -48.44 -35.11 -0.84
C PRO A 151 -49.28 -33.80 -0.65
N MET A 152 -48.96 -33.05 0.43
CA MET A 152 -49.63 -31.77 0.71
C MET A 152 -49.27 -30.69 -0.29
N LEU A 153 -48.01 -30.62 -0.69
CA LEU A 153 -47.52 -29.68 -1.71
C LEU A 153 -48.08 -29.96 -3.09
N GLN A 154 -48.47 -31.21 -3.34
CA GLN A 154 -49.20 -31.62 -4.57
C GLN A 154 -50.71 -31.44 -4.49
N GLY A 155 -51.23 -30.88 -3.39
CA GLY A 155 -52.64 -30.59 -3.20
C GLY A 155 -53.47 -31.70 -2.57
N ASP A 156 -52.84 -32.80 -2.15
CA ASP A 156 -53.52 -33.86 -1.39
C ASP A 156 -53.55 -33.53 0.12
N TRP A 157 -54.58 -32.82 0.51
CA TRP A 157 -54.84 -32.45 1.93
C TRP A 157 -55.58 -33.53 2.72
N SER A 158 -55.91 -34.67 2.11
CA SER A 158 -56.67 -35.74 2.72
C SER A 158 -55.96 -36.34 3.92
N GLN A 159 -54.66 -36.28 3.97
CA GLN A 159 -53.83 -36.77 5.08
C GLN A 159 -53.73 -35.82 6.27
N LEU A 160 -54.13 -34.60 6.16
CA LEU A 160 -54.12 -33.57 7.23
C LEU A 160 -55.42 -33.56 8.05
N ASN A 161 -56.03 -34.66 8.24
CA ASN A 161 -57.15 -34.74 9.19
C ASN A 161 -56.69 -35.25 10.57
N LEU A 162 -57.43 -34.85 11.61
CA LEU A 162 -57.10 -35.24 13.00
C LEU A 162 -56.98 -36.76 13.21
N GLY A 163 -57.71 -37.55 12.41
CA GLY A 163 -57.65 -39.02 12.47
C GLY A 163 -56.38 -39.60 11.90
N SER A 164 -55.85 -39.07 10.78
CA SER A 164 -54.58 -39.49 10.21
C SER A 164 -53.41 -39.05 11.05
N MET A 165 -53.48 -37.88 11.67
CA MET A 165 -52.50 -37.35 12.60
C MET A 165 -52.47 -38.20 13.89
N GLY A 166 -53.62 -38.58 14.41
CA GLY A 166 -53.70 -39.50 15.54
C GLY A 166 -53.14 -40.92 15.25
N ARG A 167 -53.40 -41.44 14.02
CA ARG A 167 -52.81 -42.72 13.57
C ARG A 167 -51.28 -42.63 13.44
N TRP A 168 -50.79 -41.57 12.87
CA TRP A 168 -49.35 -41.33 12.73
C TRP A 168 -48.67 -41.20 14.10
N MET A 169 -49.25 -40.47 15.03
CA MET A 169 -48.77 -40.34 16.41
C MET A 169 -48.78 -41.68 17.14
N ASN A 170 -49.82 -42.47 16.98
CA ASN A 170 -49.90 -43.79 17.58
C ASN A 170 -48.88 -44.78 16.98
N ALA A 171 -48.68 -44.74 15.67
CA ALA A 171 -47.64 -45.56 14.99
C ALA A 171 -46.23 -45.19 15.44
N ALA A 172 -45.94 -43.91 15.60
CA ALA A 172 -44.64 -43.44 16.04
C ALA A 172 -44.37 -43.77 17.52
N MET A 173 -45.40 -43.79 18.37
CA MET A 173 -45.29 -44.24 19.78
C MET A 173 -45.13 -45.75 19.94
N THR A 174 -45.68 -46.56 19.05
CA THR A 174 -45.66 -48.00 19.11
C THR A 174 -44.44 -48.66 18.46
N SER A 175 -43.80 -47.99 17.47
CA SER A 175 -42.76 -48.60 16.63
C SER A 175 -41.33 -48.11 16.95
N GLY A 176 -41.14 -47.14 17.85
CA GLY A 176 -39.84 -46.52 18.12
C GLY A 176 -39.10 -47.14 19.32
N SER A 177 -37.76 -46.99 19.34
CA SER A 177 -36.95 -47.27 20.52
C SER A 177 -37.30 -46.32 21.66
N ASP A 178 -36.98 -46.68 22.92
CA ASP A 178 -37.29 -45.85 24.08
C ASP A 178 -36.70 -44.45 24.01
N VAL A 179 -35.55 -44.29 23.37
CA VAL A 179 -34.91 -42.99 23.11
C VAL A 179 -35.68 -42.17 22.10
N GLN A 180 -36.13 -42.81 21.01
CA GLN A 180 -36.94 -42.15 19.95
C GLN A 180 -38.31 -41.72 20.52
N ARG A 181 -38.89 -42.57 21.37
CA ARG A 181 -40.15 -42.28 22.04
C ARG A 181 -40.05 -41.07 23.00
N GLN A 182 -38.96 -40.98 23.77
CA GLN A 182 -38.69 -39.85 24.64
C GLN A 182 -38.44 -38.54 23.88
N GLN A 183 -37.67 -38.58 22.79
CA GLN A 183 -37.45 -37.43 21.92
C GLN A 183 -38.74 -36.93 21.25
N MET A 184 -39.58 -37.86 20.84
CA MET A 184 -40.89 -37.56 20.26
C MET A 184 -41.86 -36.94 21.25
N LEU A 185 -41.90 -37.44 22.47
CA LEU A 185 -42.71 -36.87 23.55
C LEU A 185 -42.27 -35.43 23.90
N MET A 186 -40.98 -35.17 23.93
CA MET A 186 -40.46 -33.80 24.14
C MET A 186 -40.80 -32.87 22.96
N ALA A 187 -40.68 -33.35 21.72
CA ALA A 187 -41.09 -32.58 20.55
C ALA A 187 -42.58 -32.28 20.57
N MET A 188 -43.44 -33.27 20.89
CA MET A 188 -44.86 -33.10 21.00
C MET A 188 -45.29 -32.13 22.10
N GLN A 189 -44.64 -32.18 23.28
CA GLN A 189 -44.89 -31.20 24.36
C GLN A 189 -44.65 -29.76 23.92
N LYS A 190 -43.68 -29.56 23.02
CA LYS A 190 -43.35 -28.21 22.50
C LYS A 190 -44.25 -27.79 21.35
N GLU A 191 -44.54 -28.69 20.41
CA GLU A 191 -45.16 -28.32 19.12
C GLU A 191 -46.73 -28.43 19.19
N LEU A 192 -47.28 -29.31 20.01
CA LEU A 192 -48.72 -29.47 20.15
C LEU A 192 -49.44 -28.18 20.63
N PRO A 193 -48.94 -27.49 21.67
CA PRO A 193 -49.54 -26.21 22.08
C PRO A 193 -49.49 -25.17 20.97
N ARG A 194 -48.44 -25.13 20.15
CA ARG A 194 -48.29 -24.21 19.04
C ARG A 194 -49.29 -24.49 17.94
N MET A 195 -49.47 -25.75 17.56
CA MET A 195 -50.49 -26.15 16.60
C MET A 195 -51.93 -25.84 17.07
N MET A 196 -52.19 -26.11 18.35
CA MET A 196 -53.51 -25.77 18.95
C MET A 196 -53.75 -24.27 18.99
N ASN A 197 -52.73 -23.48 19.33
CA ASN A 197 -52.85 -22.01 19.31
C ASN A 197 -53.02 -21.49 17.88
N GLY A 198 -52.32 -22.06 16.91
CA GLY A 198 -52.49 -21.71 15.47
C GLY A 198 -53.95 -22.01 15.00
N LEU A 199 -54.48 -23.16 15.35
CA LEU A 199 -55.87 -23.53 15.05
C LEU A 199 -56.88 -22.65 15.76
N THR A 200 -56.69 -22.40 17.05
CA THR A 200 -57.60 -21.50 17.80
C THR A 200 -57.54 -20.07 17.32
N ALA A 201 -56.38 -19.56 16.88
CA ALA A 201 -56.23 -18.24 16.29
C ALA A 201 -56.92 -18.17 14.89
N ALA A 202 -56.82 -19.23 14.10
CA ALA A 202 -57.44 -19.29 12.77
C ALA A 202 -58.99 -19.35 12.86
N PHE A 203 -59.54 -20.03 13.86
CA PHE A 203 -60.99 -20.13 14.05
C PHE A 203 -61.55 -19.12 15.05
N GLY A 204 -60.69 -18.29 15.64
CA GLY A 204 -61.09 -17.27 16.62
C GLY A 204 -61.64 -15.99 15.95
N PRO A 205 -62.30 -15.13 16.73
CA PRO A 205 -62.94 -13.92 16.19
C PRO A 205 -61.97 -12.92 15.59
N SER A 206 -60.65 -12.98 15.89
CA SER A 206 -59.64 -12.08 15.40
C SER A 206 -59.08 -12.44 14.02
N GLY A 207 -59.30 -13.68 13.54
CA GLY A 207 -58.83 -14.13 12.22
C GLY A 207 -57.34 -14.00 11.96
N GLN A 208 -56.53 -13.79 13.00
CA GLN A 208 -55.06 -13.64 12.85
C GLN A 208 -54.40 -15.00 12.57
N TYR A 209 -53.71 -15.09 11.44
CA TYR A 209 -52.95 -16.28 11.11
C TYR A 209 -51.73 -16.39 12.02
N GLN A 210 -51.63 -17.48 12.78
CA GLN A 210 -50.44 -17.88 13.49
C GLN A 210 -49.91 -19.15 12.82
N SER A 211 -48.63 -19.14 12.41
CA SER A 211 -48.05 -20.30 11.74
C SER A 211 -48.07 -21.52 12.67
N PRO A 212 -48.73 -22.63 12.26
CA PRO A 212 -48.72 -23.88 13.01
C PRO A 212 -47.44 -24.71 12.84
N TRP A 213 -46.57 -24.24 11.90
CA TRP A 213 -45.38 -24.99 11.53
C TRP A 213 -44.22 -24.71 12.51
N PRO A 214 -43.39 -25.71 12.79
CA PRO A 214 -42.21 -25.54 13.64
C PRO A 214 -41.25 -24.51 13.02
N ASP A 215 -40.58 -23.75 13.92
CA ASP A 215 -39.51 -22.89 13.46
C ASP A 215 -38.36 -23.77 13.02
N MET A 216 -38.10 -23.81 11.72
CA MET A 216 -36.93 -24.47 11.17
C MET A 216 -35.70 -23.59 11.45
N ASN A 217 -35.08 -23.81 12.60
CA ASN A 217 -33.82 -23.19 12.95
C ASN A 217 -32.70 -23.87 12.17
N PHE A 218 -32.35 -23.30 11.02
CA PHE A 218 -31.14 -23.71 10.28
C PHE A 218 -29.92 -23.06 10.91
N SER A 219 -28.85 -23.80 11.10
CA SER A 219 -27.57 -23.30 11.61
C SER A 219 -26.82 -22.52 10.50
N SER A 220 -27.53 -21.66 9.78
CA SER A 220 -26.94 -20.86 8.70
C SER A 220 -26.63 -19.45 9.20
N PRO A 221 -25.46 -18.91 8.85
CA PRO A 221 -25.13 -17.51 9.09
C PRO A 221 -26.20 -16.55 8.53
N LEU A 222 -26.93 -16.96 7.48
CA LEU A 222 -27.99 -16.18 6.85
C LEU A 222 -29.27 -16.10 7.68
N THR A 223 -29.56 -17.08 8.53
CA THR A 223 -30.76 -17.07 9.38
C THR A 223 -30.60 -16.24 10.64
N ALA A 224 -29.37 -16.16 11.19
CA ALA A 224 -29.06 -15.28 12.31
C ALA A 224 -29.11 -13.79 11.91
N GLN A 225 -28.80 -13.50 10.63
CA GLN A 225 -28.83 -12.15 10.05
C GLN A 225 -30.21 -11.69 9.54
N SER A 226 -31.25 -12.54 9.59
CA SER A 226 -32.59 -12.21 9.10
C SER A 226 -33.25 -11.03 9.84
N ALA A 227 -32.71 -10.63 10.99
CA ALA A 227 -33.22 -9.47 11.76
C ALA A 227 -32.59 -8.13 11.33
N SER A 228 -31.50 -8.12 10.55
CA SER A 228 -30.92 -6.90 10.01
C SER A 228 -30.22 -7.22 8.68
N PRO A 229 -30.57 -6.54 7.60
CA PRO A 229 -29.91 -6.73 6.29
C PRO A 229 -28.47 -6.21 6.26
N ARG A 230 -27.99 -5.60 7.34
CA ARG A 230 -26.64 -4.98 7.43
C ARG A 230 -25.54 -6.01 7.57
N LEU A 231 -24.37 -5.68 7.02
CA LEU A 231 -23.17 -6.47 7.19
C LEU A 231 -22.66 -6.32 8.63
N MET A 232 -22.83 -7.35 9.44
CA MET A 232 -22.40 -7.37 10.84
C MET A 232 -21.72 -8.69 11.18
N ALA A 233 -20.83 -8.65 12.18
CA ALA A 233 -20.29 -9.85 12.80
C ALA A 233 -21.37 -10.63 13.57
N GLU A 234 -21.14 -11.91 13.81
CA GLU A 234 -22.10 -12.83 14.44
C GLU A 234 -22.51 -12.39 15.85
N ASP A 235 -21.59 -11.76 16.60
CA ASP A 235 -21.82 -11.22 17.94
C ASP A 235 -22.56 -9.86 17.96
N GLY A 236 -22.77 -9.24 16.79
CA GLY A 236 -23.43 -7.94 16.64
C GLY A 236 -22.62 -6.75 17.15
N LYS A 237 -21.36 -6.95 17.55
CA LYS A 237 -20.48 -5.88 18.07
C LYS A 237 -19.72 -5.15 17.00
N MET A 238 -19.58 -5.73 15.83
CA MET A 238 -18.90 -5.12 14.68
C MET A 238 -19.84 -5.07 13.50
N GLY A 239 -19.85 -3.91 12.83
CA GLY A 239 -20.54 -3.71 11.57
C GLY A 239 -19.56 -3.26 10.50
N PHE A 240 -19.85 -3.59 9.23
CA PHE A 240 -18.97 -3.36 8.10
C PHE A 240 -19.67 -2.56 7.02
N VAL A 241 -18.97 -1.56 6.50
CA VAL A 241 -19.36 -0.83 5.29
C VAL A 241 -18.25 -0.97 4.29
N LEU A 242 -18.52 -1.63 3.18
CA LEU A 242 -17.59 -1.77 2.07
C LEU A 242 -17.84 -0.64 1.09
N LEU A 243 -16.77 0.01 0.66
CA LEU A 243 -16.86 1.08 -0.33
C LEU A 243 -15.71 1.00 -1.32
N LYS A 244 -15.98 1.45 -2.54
CA LYS A 244 -14.98 1.60 -3.59
C LYS A 244 -14.66 3.07 -3.78
N LEU A 245 -13.38 3.41 -3.74
CA LEU A 245 -12.92 4.76 -4.07
C LEU A 245 -13.06 5.00 -5.57
N LEU A 246 -13.41 6.23 -5.95
CA LEU A 246 -13.25 6.66 -7.35
C LEU A 246 -11.75 6.85 -7.62
N GLU A 247 -11.28 6.38 -8.76
CA GLU A 247 -9.90 6.59 -9.19
C GLU A 247 -9.64 8.09 -9.33
N GLU A 248 -8.83 8.63 -8.42
CA GLU A 248 -8.29 9.97 -8.53
C GLU A 248 -7.07 9.98 -9.45
N ASP A 249 -6.81 11.16 -10.02
CA ASP A 249 -5.69 11.41 -10.94
C ASP A 249 -4.37 10.84 -10.38
N LYS A 250 -3.69 10.00 -11.16
CA LYS A 250 -2.47 9.25 -10.79
C LYS A 250 -1.22 10.13 -10.60
N GLN A 251 -1.35 11.46 -10.50
CA GLN A 251 -0.23 12.40 -10.45
C GLN A 251 0.29 12.74 -9.04
N GLY A 252 -0.34 12.23 -7.97
CA GLY A 252 0.08 12.48 -6.59
C GLY A 252 1.04 11.41 -6.05
N PHE A 253 1.85 11.78 -5.05
CA PHE A 253 2.76 10.87 -4.34
C PHE A 253 2.02 9.71 -3.64
N ALA A 254 0.76 9.92 -3.24
CA ALA A 254 -0.14 8.89 -2.73
C ALA A 254 -1.45 8.92 -3.54
N GLN A 255 -1.78 7.79 -4.15
CA GLN A 255 -3.07 7.61 -4.83
C GLN A 255 -4.21 7.74 -3.81
N ASN A 256 -5.37 8.26 -4.25
CA ASN A 256 -6.57 8.42 -3.41
C ASN A 256 -6.40 9.30 -2.16
N ASN A 257 -5.45 10.24 -2.15
CA ASN A 257 -5.14 11.07 -0.99
C ASN A 257 -6.34 11.87 -0.50
N GLU A 258 -7.11 12.48 -1.41
CA GLU A 258 -8.28 13.30 -1.06
C GLU A 258 -9.41 12.44 -0.50
N SER A 259 -9.72 11.33 -1.16
CA SER A 259 -10.77 10.39 -0.75
C SER A 259 -10.49 9.77 0.61
N ILE A 260 -9.24 9.32 0.85
CA ILE A 260 -8.87 8.72 2.14
C ILE A 260 -8.88 9.75 3.27
N ASN A 261 -8.38 10.98 3.02
CA ASN A 261 -8.44 12.04 4.02
C ASN A 261 -9.88 12.49 4.31
N ALA A 262 -10.74 12.54 3.29
CA ALA A 262 -12.18 12.80 3.47
C ALA A 262 -12.82 11.70 4.33
N LEU A 263 -12.50 10.44 4.05
CA LEU A 263 -13.00 9.29 4.81
C LEU A 263 -12.57 9.33 6.29
N ARG A 264 -11.33 9.72 6.58
CA ARG A 264 -10.84 9.89 7.96
C ARG A 264 -11.56 11.01 8.70
N ARG A 265 -11.80 12.13 8.02
CA ARG A 265 -12.58 13.24 8.61
C ARG A 265 -14.00 12.79 8.91
N LEU A 266 -14.65 12.11 7.96
CA LEU A 266 -15.98 11.55 8.13
C LEU A 266 -16.04 10.58 9.31
N ALA A 267 -15.08 9.66 9.42
CA ALA A 267 -15.00 8.72 10.53
C ALA A 267 -14.88 9.45 11.88
N ALA A 268 -14.04 10.49 11.95
CA ALA A 268 -13.88 11.31 13.16
C ALA A 268 -15.15 12.08 13.53
N GLU A 269 -15.88 12.63 12.53
CA GLU A 269 -17.14 13.33 12.75
C GLU A 269 -18.25 12.38 13.26
N VAL A 270 -18.34 11.17 12.70
CA VAL A 270 -19.32 10.18 13.16
C VAL A 270 -18.97 9.68 14.57
N MET A 271 -17.69 9.41 14.87
CA MET A 271 -17.27 9.06 16.24
C MET A 271 -17.58 10.16 17.25
N ALA A 272 -17.49 11.44 16.88
CA ALA A 272 -17.86 12.54 17.77
C ALA A 272 -19.38 12.56 18.08
N ARG A 273 -20.21 12.07 17.15
CA ARG A 273 -21.69 11.95 17.33
C ARG A 273 -22.07 10.67 18.06
N HIS A 274 -21.27 9.62 17.95
CA HIS A 274 -21.48 8.30 18.55
C HIS A 274 -20.29 7.93 19.44
N PRO A 275 -20.13 8.54 20.63
CA PRO A 275 -18.93 8.37 21.48
C PRO A 275 -18.74 6.95 22.00
N ASP A 276 -19.81 6.14 22.04
CA ASP A 276 -19.78 4.75 22.48
C ASP A 276 -19.34 3.77 21.38
N THR A 277 -18.97 4.29 20.19
CA THR A 277 -18.53 3.47 19.06
C THR A 277 -17.13 3.87 18.62
N LYS A 278 -16.39 2.89 18.10
CA LYS A 278 -15.08 3.11 17.45
C LYS A 278 -15.21 2.85 15.96
N ILE A 279 -14.67 3.72 15.14
CA ILE A 279 -14.66 3.56 13.68
C ILE A 279 -13.23 3.40 13.21
N GLY A 280 -12.95 2.26 12.61
CA GLY A 280 -11.69 1.92 11.97
C GLY A 280 -11.83 1.87 10.46
N LEU A 281 -10.74 2.20 9.76
CA LEU A 281 -10.64 2.09 8.31
C LEU A 281 -9.61 1.02 7.99
N THR A 282 -9.92 0.13 7.06
CA THR A 282 -9.02 -0.91 6.58
C THR A 282 -9.29 -1.22 5.10
N GLY A 283 -8.52 -2.12 4.53
CA GLY A 283 -8.54 -2.43 3.11
C GLY A 283 -7.21 -2.08 2.46
N LEU A 284 -6.94 -2.69 1.32
CA LEU A 284 -5.66 -2.52 0.64
C LEU A 284 -5.34 -1.05 0.32
N PRO A 285 -6.28 -0.22 -0.20
CA PRO A 285 -6.01 1.18 -0.48
C PRO A 285 -5.60 2.00 0.76
N ILE A 286 -6.20 1.71 1.92
CA ILE A 286 -5.85 2.38 3.18
C ILE A 286 -4.46 1.99 3.65
N ILE A 287 -4.14 0.68 3.58
CA ILE A 287 -2.84 0.15 4.00
C ILE A 287 -1.72 0.71 3.11
N GLU A 288 -1.91 0.71 1.79
CA GLU A 288 -0.93 1.24 0.84
C GLU A 288 -0.72 2.75 1.03
N TYR A 289 -1.79 3.50 1.26
CA TYR A 289 -1.71 4.92 1.58
C TYR A 289 -0.93 5.19 2.87
N ASP A 290 -1.22 4.45 3.95
CA ASP A 290 -0.56 4.64 5.24
C ASP A 290 0.91 4.23 5.19
N GLU A 291 1.22 3.14 4.50
CA GLU A 291 2.59 2.68 4.26
C GLU A 291 3.39 3.73 3.47
N MET A 292 2.78 4.27 2.40
CA MET A 292 3.40 5.33 1.60
C MET A 292 3.65 6.59 2.42
N LYS A 293 2.65 7.07 3.13
CA LYS A 293 2.75 8.29 3.95
C LYS A 293 3.76 8.15 5.08
N SER A 294 3.78 7.00 5.75
CA SER A 294 4.77 6.68 6.79
C SER A 294 6.17 6.61 6.21
N SER A 295 6.32 6.00 5.02
CA SER A 295 7.58 5.92 4.30
C SER A 295 8.08 7.32 3.91
N GLU A 296 7.22 8.16 3.33
CA GLU A 296 7.54 9.55 2.97
C GLU A 296 8.07 10.34 4.16
N GLN A 297 7.36 10.30 5.29
CA GLN A 297 7.77 11.01 6.51
C GLN A 297 9.10 10.50 7.05
N SER A 298 9.27 9.17 7.12
CA SER A 298 10.50 8.54 7.61
C SER A 298 11.69 8.86 6.71
N MET A 299 11.49 8.86 5.40
CA MET A 299 12.54 9.15 4.42
C MET A 299 12.91 10.61 4.38
N SER A 300 11.95 11.52 4.49
CA SER A 300 12.21 12.96 4.62
C SER A 300 13.05 13.25 5.87
N ALA A 301 12.66 12.66 7.01
CA ALA A 301 13.42 12.80 8.24
C ALA A 301 14.84 12.23 8.12
N ALA A 302 14.98 11.01 7.58
CA ALA A 302 16.27 10.37 7.34
C ALA A 302 17.16 11.20 6.40
N THR A 303 16.59 11.76 5.34
CA THR A 303 17.31 12.61 4.39
C THR A 303 17.84 13.88 5.05
N ILE A 304 17.01 14.57 5.85
CA ILE A 304 17.42 15.78 6.57
C ILE A 304 18.52 15.44 7.60
N ILE A 305 18.35 14.37 8.38
CA ILE A 305 19.32 13.94 9.39
C ILE A 305 20.65 13.57 8.69
N SER A 306 20.61 12.83 7.59
CA SER A 306 21.79 12.48 6.81
C SER A 306 22.49 13.70 6.24
N PHE A 307 21.74 14.65 5.65
CA PHE A 307 22.30 15.88 5.11
C PHE A 307 23.00 16.72 6.19
N VAL A 308 22.35 16.95 7.32
CA VAL A 308 22.91 17.72 8.43
C VAL A 308 24.08 16.98 9.07
N GLY A 309 23.95 15.67 9.31
CA GLY A 309 25.00 14.84 9.90
C GLY A 309 26.26 14.82 9.05
N VAL A 310 26.12 14.55 7.75
CA VAL A 310 27.23 14.55 6.80
C VAL A 310 27.88 15.93 6.70
N PHE A 311 27.08 16.99 6.64
CA PHE A 311 27.60 18.36 6.61
C PHE A 311 28.44 18.68 7.86
N LEU A 312 27.97 18.33 9.06
CA LEU A 312 28.68 18.54 10.31
C LEU A 312 30.02 17.78 10.35
N VAL A 313 29.99 16.50 9.94
CA VAL A 313 31.21 15.67 9.88
C VAL A 313 32.24 16.29 8.94
N ILE A 314 31.82 16.76 7.78
CA ILE A 314 32.74 17.38 6.79
C ILE A 314 33.29 18.71 7.30
N VAL A 315 32.46 19.52 7.97
CA VAL A 315 32.90 20.78 8.59
C VAL A 315 33.98 20.53 9.64
N ILE A 316 33.80 19.50 10.48
CA ILE A 316 34.79 19.09 11.48
C ILE A 316 36.06 18.56 10.80
N ALA A 317 35.92 17.72 9.78
CA ALA A 317 37.05 17.11 9.08
C ALA A 317 37.95 18.12 8.35
N PHE A 318 37.33 19.13 7.70
CA PHE A 318 38.09 20.13 6.94
C PHE A 318 38.47 21.38 7.79
N GLY A 319 37.98 21.48 9.02
CA GLY A 319 38.24 22.62 9.89
C GLY A 319 37.70 23.95 9.36
N GLY A 320 36.74 23.92 8.40
CA GLY A 320 36.22 25.13 7.77
C GLY A 320 34.88 24.95 7.04
N LEU A 321 34.09 26.00 7.04
CA LEU A 321 32.75 26.00 6.39
C LEU A 321 32.80 26.12 4.86
N ARG A 322 33.81 26.82 4.31
CA ARG A 322 33.86 27.16 2.89
C ARG A 322 33.90 25.93 1.98
N HIS A 323 34.87 25.06 2.18
CA HIS A 323 35.06 23.86 1.35
C HIS A 323 33.97 22.83 1.58
N SER A 324 33.50 22.70 2.83
CA SER A 324 32.37 21.83 3.20
C SER A 324 31.09 22.26 2.47
N PHE A 325 30.80 23.55 2.45
CA PHE A 325 29.62 24.08 1.74
C PHE A 325 29.71 23.87 0.22
N MET A 326 30.91 24.06 -0.38
CA MET A 326 31.14 23.83 -1.81
C MET A 326 30.93 22.35 -2.18
N ALA A 327 31.48 21.40 -1.41
CA ALA A 327 31.30 20.00 -1.63
C ALA A 327 29.84 19.56 -1.51
N MET A 328 29.13 20.06 -0.48
CA MET A 328 27.72 19.81 -0.29
C MET A 328 26.85 20.39 -1.45
N THR A 329 27.17 21.61 -1.91
CA THR A 329 26.46 22.22 -3.03
C THR A 329 26.66 21.39 -4.31
N ALA A 330 27.87 20.94 -4.61
CA ALA A 330 28.15 20.06 -5.75
C ALA A 330 27.38 18.72 -5.65
N LEU A 331 27.28 18.16 -4.46
CA LEU A 331 26.48 16.96 -4.21
C LEU A 331 24.99 17.20 -4.51
N VAL A 332 24.41 18.26 -3.95
CA VAL A 332 23.00 18.61 -4.19
C VAL A 332 22.71 18.80 -5.67
N VAL A 333 23.61 19.50 -6.39
CA VAL A 333 23.49 19.62 -7.84
C VAL A 333 23.52 18.27 -8.53
N GLY A 334 24.45 17.39 -8.17
CA GLY A 334 24.53 16.02 -8.70
C GLY A 334 23.23 15.23 -8.48
N MET A 335 22.62 15.35 -7.31
CA MET A 335 21.36 14.70 -7.00
C MET A 335 20.18 15.26 -7.80
N ILE A 336 20.10 16.58 -7.98
CA ILE A 336 19.05 17.19 -8.82
C ILE A 336 19.19 16.72 -10.28
N LEU A 337 20.42 16.64 -10.79
CA LEU A 337 20.67 16.09 -12.12
C LEU A 337 20.29 14.60 -12.21
N ALA A 338 20.52 13.83 -11.15
CA ALA A 338 20.10 12.44 -11.06
C ALA A 338 18.57 12.31 -11.13
N CYS A 339 17.81 13.13 -10.40
CA CYS A 339 16.35 13.16 -10.49
C CYS A 339 15.86 13.48 -11.92
N GLY A 340 16.47 14.44 -12.58
CA GLY A 340 16.17 14.76 -13.99
C GLY A 340 16.45 13.59 -14.94
N CYS A 341 17.58 12.91 -14.75
CA CYS A 341 17.96 11.74 -15.54
C CYS A 341 16.98 10.56 -15.31
N ILE A 342 16.58 10.30 -14.07
CA ILE A 342 15.59 9.28 -13.72
C ILE A 342 14.27 9.57 -14.43
N THR A 343 13.84 10.82 -14.45
CA THR A 343 12.60 11.22 -15.12
C THR A 343 12.66 10.97 -16.64
N LEU A 344 13.84 11.12 -17.25
CA LEU A 344 14.03 10.86 -18.68
C LEU A 344 14.17 9.37 -19.02
N THR A 345 14.77 8.58 -18.14
CA THR A 345 15.10 7.17 -18.42
C THR A 345 14.02 6.22 -17.96
N VAL A 346 13.50 6.41 -16.75
CA VAL A 346 12.52 5.54 -16.11
C VAL A 346 11.11 6.18 -16.13
N GLY A 347 11.02 7.50 -15.93
CA GLY A 347 9.79 8.26 -15.94
C GLY A 347 8.97 8.18 -14.64
N HIS A 348 9.29 7.25 -13.75
CA HIS A 348 8.62 7.08 -12.45
C HIS A 348 9.60 6.62 -11.37
N VAL A 349 9.22 6.77 -10.12
CA VAL A 349 9.94 6.24 -8.97
C VAL A 349 9.04 5.34 -8.14
N THR A 350 9.63 4.30 -7.58
CA THR A 350 8.99 3.39 -6.64
C THR A 350 9.46 3.70 -5.22
N ILE A 351 8.79 3.13 -4.21
CA ILE A 351 9.18 3.26 -2.79
C ILE A 351 10.65 2.87 -2.59
N LEU A 352 11.11 1.79 -3.24
CA LEU A 352 12.51 1.36 -3.19
C LEU A 352 13.46 2.40 -3.79
N SER A 353 13.10 2.99 -4.92
CA SER A 353 13.93 3.98 -5.61
C SER A 353 14.08 5.27 -4.80
N ILE A 354 13.04 5.68 -4.07
CA ILE A 354 13.09 6.85 -3.21
C ILE A 354 14.03 6.61 -2.01
N ALA A 355 13.98 5.41 -1.40
CA ALA A 355 14.86 5.03 -0.28
C ALA A 355 16.34 5.19 -0.63
N PHE A 356 16.70 4.96 -1.89
CA PHE A 356 18.08 5.12 -2.34
C PHE A 356 18.56 6.58 -2.30
N GLY A 357 17.68 7.56 -2.37
CA GLY A 357 18.06 8.98 -2.28
C GLY A 357 18.90 9.30 -1.04
N SER A 358 18.52 8.77 0.13
CA SER A 358 19.29 8.97 1.37
C SER A 358 20.66 8.27 1.35
N ILE A 359 20.77 7.11 0.71
CA ILE A 359 22.02 6.38 0.53
C ILE A 359 22.96 7.15 -0.40
N LEU A 360 22.42 7.77 -1.45
CA LEU A 360 23.18 8.54 -2.42
C LEU A 360 23.86 9.78 -1.78
N PHE A 361 23.28 10.37 -0.73
CA PHE A 361 23.95 11.41 0.04
C PHE A 361 25.26 10.94 0.63
N GLY A 362 25.28 9.74 1.25
CA GLY A 362 26.51 9.18 1.83
C GLY A 362 27.55 8.82 0.77
N LEU A 363 27.15 8.09 -0.26
CA LEU A 363 28.09 7.64 -1.31
C LEU A 363 28.56 8.78 -2.22
N GLY A 364 27.68 9.73 -2.55
CA GLY A 364 28.01 10.82 -3.47
C GLY A 364 28.96 11.86 -2.88
N ILE A 365 28.93 12.06 -1.57
CA ILE A 365 29.80 13.03 -0.91
C ILE A 365 31.24 12.56 -0.78
N ASP A 366 31.49 11.25 -0.74
CA ASP A 366 32.82 10.68 -0.59
C ASP A 366 33.78 11.18 -1.70
N TYR A 367 33.26 11.36 -2.91
CA TYR A 367 34.05 11.90 -4.02
C TYR A 367 34.53 13.34 -3.76
N GLY A 368 33.66 14.15 -3.17
CA GLY A 368 34.00 15.52 -2.75
C GLY A 368 34.98 15.53 -1.58
N ILE A 369 34.80 14.66 -0.61
CA ILE A 369 35.71 14.53 0.54
C ILE A 369 37.13 14.19 0.08
N TYR A 370 37.27 13.16 -0.75
CA TYR A 370 38.61 12.77 -1.29
C TYR A 370 39.23 13.88 -2.14
N TYR A 371 38.41 14.55 -2.96
CA TYR A 371 38.89 15.65 -3.80
C TYR A 371 39.35 16.83 -2.96
N VAL A 372 38.56 17.31 -2.01
CA VAL A 372 38.89 18.46 -1.14
C VAL A 372 40.08 18.13 -0.21
N SER A 373 40.10 16.94 0.37
CA SER A 373 41.22 16.52 1.21
C SER A 373 42.56 16.57 0.46
N ARG A 374 42.61 16.03 -0.76
CA ARG A 374 43.81 16.11 -1.59
C ARG A 374 44.16 17.50 -2.05
N TYR A 375 43.13 18.33 -2.38
CA TYR A 375 43.32 19.72 -2.71
C TYR A 375 43.95 20.50 -1.55
N LEU A 376 43.45 20.34 -0.34
CA LEU A 376 43.99 21.04 0.84
C LEU A 376 45.43 20.62 1.16
N GLU A 377 45.75 19.34 1.04
CA GLU A 377 47.12 18.84 1.18
C GLU A 377 48.09 19.50 0.15
N LEU A 378 47.64 19.59 -1.11
CA LEU A 378 48.49 20.21 -2.18
C LEU A 378 48.60 21.72 -2.01
N ARG A 379 47.61 22.39 -1.40
CA ARG A 379 47.66 23.82 -1.10
C ARG A 379 48.76 24.21 -0.09
N GLU A 380 49.27 23.27 0.68
CA GLU A 380 50.42 23.50 1.56
C GLU A 380 51.73 23.62 0.78
N THR A 381 51.82 23.06 -0.43
CA THR A 381 53.04 22.99 -1.24
C THR A 381 52.95 23.73 -2.55
N VAL A 382 51.74 24.00 -3.06
CA VAL A 382 51.47 24.66 -4.34
C VAL A 382 50.77 25.98 -4.11
N ASP A 383 51.40 27.10 -4.48
CA ASP A 383 50.84 28.46 -4.27
C ASP A 383 49.65 28.77 -5.18
N SER A 384 49.62 28.23 -6.38
CA SER A 384 48.58 28.48 -7.39
C SER A 384 47.35 27.58 -7.13
N VAL A 385 46.18 28.20 -6.94
CA VAL A 385 44.89 27.47 -6.79
C VAL A 385 44.63 26.62 -8.05
N SER A 386 44.91 27.14 -9.23
CA SER A 386 44.66 26.46 -10.49
C SER A 386 45.52 25.20 -10.63
N ASP A 387 46.83 25.33 -10.31
CA ASP A 387 47.75 24.20 -10.44
C ASP A 387 47.46 23.13 -9.38
N ALA A 388 47.13 23.53 -8.16
CA ALA A 388 46.69 22.62 -7.10
C ALA A 388 45.40 21.84 -7.49
N LEU A 389 44.42 22.45 -8.15
CA LEU A 389 43.22 21.78 -8.62
C LEU A 389 43.54 20.75 -9.73
N VAL A 390 44.39 21.13 -10.68
CA VAL A 390 44.82 20.26 -11.80
C VAL A 390 45.61 19.06 -11.25
N GLU A 391 46.52 19.30 -10.31
CA GLU A 391 47.31 18.24 -9.69
C GLU A 391 46.43 17.34 -8.80
N THR A 392 45.41 17.89 -8.13
CA THR A 392 44.42 17.10 -7.41
C THR A 392 43.72 16.13 -8.36
N ALA A 393 43.25 16.63 -9.50
CA ALA A 393 42.55 15.80 -10.48
C ALA A 393 43.41 14.70 -11.08
N SER A 394 44.72 14.97 -11.32
CA SER A 394 45.64 13.98 -11.87
C SER A 394 46.04 12.92 -10.85
N SER A 395 46.20 13.28 -9.55
CA SER A 395 46.67 12.39 -8.49
C SER A 395 45.52 11.62 -7.80
N ALA A 396 44.47 12.26 -7.35
CA ALA A 396 43.34 11.64 -6.67
C ALA A 396 42.19 11.25 -7.61
N GLY A 397 42.02 12.00 -8.71
CA GLY A 397 40.92 11.80 -9.67
C GLY A 397 40.78 10.37 -10.21
N PRO A 398 41.87 9.64 -10.59
CA PRO A 398 41.75 8.26 -11.04
C PRO A 398 41.16 7.33 -10.00
N GLY A 399 41.57 7.45 -8.72
CA GLY A 399 41.01 6.67 -7.62
C GLY A 399 39.54 6.94 -7.39
N ILE A 400 39.14 8.23 -7.37
CA ILE A 400 37.74 8.64 -7.22
C ILE A 400 36.89 8.11 -8.37
N THR A 401 37.40 8.21 -9.61
CA THR A 401 36.70 7.74 -10.80
C THR A 401 36.51 6.23 -10.81
N MET A 402 37.53 5.48 -10.42
CA MET A 402 37.45 4.01 -10.31
C MET A 402 36.44 3.60 -9.24
N GLY A 403 36.42 4.28 -8.09
CA GLY A 403 35.42 4.04 -7.04
C GLY A 403 34.00 4.31 -7.52
N ALA A 404 33.78 5.42 -8.24
CA ALA A 404 32.48 5.76 -8.81
C ALA A 404 32.02 4.74 -9.87
N LEU A 405 32.90 4.36 -10.79
CA LEU A 405 32.62 3.38 -11.84
C LEU A 405 32.31 1.99 -11.28
N THR A 406 33.13 1.50 -10.34
CA THR A 406 32.89 0.18 -9.73
C THR A 406 31.58 0.13 -8.97
N SER A 407 31.26 1.17 -8.22
CA SER A 407 29.98 1.28 -7.53
C SER A 407 28.80 1.36 -8.52
N ALA A 408 28.90 2.18 -9.56
CA ALA A 408 27.87 2.30 -10.57
C ALA A 408 27.64 0.98 -11.33
N ILE A 409 28.70 0.26 -11.70
CA ILE A 409 28.60 -1.05 -12.37
C ILE A 409 27.93 -2.07 -11.45
N ALA A 410 28.27 -2.10 -10.15
CA ALA A 410 27.64 -2.96 -9.18
C ALA A 410 26.12 -2.71 -9.08
N PHE A 411 25.70 -1.46 -9.07
CA PHE A 411 24.27 -1.11 -9.08
C PHE A 411 23.61 -1.43 -10.43
N PHE A 412 24.23 -1.12 -11.56
CA PHE A 412 23.69 -1.48 -12.86
C PHE A 412 23.54 -2.99 -13.06
N ALA A 413 24.40 -3.81 -12.43
CA ALA A 413 24.25 -5.26 -12.43
C ALA A 413 22.92 -5.70 -11.79
N ALA A 414 22.43 -4.99 -10.78
CA ALA A 414 21.10 -5.22 -10.22
C ALA A 414 19.97 -4.92 -11.23
N GLY A 415 20.23 -4.09 -12.24
CA GLY A 415 19.29 -3.79 -13.34
C GLY A 415 18.95 -4.99 -14.22
N PHE A 416 19.74 -6.08 -14.17
CA PHE A 416 19.48 -7.32 -14.91
C PHE A 416 18.63 -8.33 -14.15
N THR A 417 18.13 -7.98 -12.96
CA THR A 417 17.24 -8.87 -12.20
C THR A 417 15.84 -8.91 -12.78
N ASP A 418 15.15 -10.05 -12.62
CA ASP A 418 13.75 -10.22 -13.05
C ASP A 418 12.74 -9.49 -12.17
N PHE A 419 13.20 -8.85 -11.08
CA PHE A 419 12.36 -8.07 -10.18
C PHE A 419 12.44 -6.58 -10.53
N PRO A 420 11.40 -5.99 -11.18
CA PRO A 420 11.44 -4.62 -11.70
C PRO A 420 11.79 -3.57 -10.65
N GLY A 421 11.32 -3.73 -9.40
CA GLY A 421 11.64 -2.80 -8.33
C GLY A 421 13.14 -2.70 -8.03
N VAL A 422 13.86 -3.85 -8.02
CA VAL A 422 15.32 -3.89 -7.82
C VAL A 422 16.06 -3.46 -9.09
N ALA A 423 15.55 -3.82 -10.28
CA ALA A 423 16.13 -3.38 -11.54
C ALA A 423 16.11 -1.86 -11.69
N GLN A 424 14.98 -1.23 -11.37
CA GLN A 424 14.85 0.23 -11.36
C GLN A 424 15.76 0.88 -10.31
N LEU A 425 15.80 0.32 -9.10
CA LEU A 425 16.72 0.78 -8.05
C LEU A 425 18.16 0.77 -8.56
N GLY A 426 18.59 -0.30 -9.23
CA GLY A 426 19.93 -0.42 -9.79
C GLY A 426 20.25 0.67 -10.83
N ILE A 427 19.31 0.97 -11.72
CA ILE A 427 19.47 2.01 -12.75
C ILE A 427 19.52 3.40 -12.10
N VAL A 428 18.63 3.69 -11.17
CA VAL A 428 18.55 4.95 -10.43
C VAL A 428 19.82 5.19 -9.62
N ALA A 429 20.25 4.16 -8.90
CA ALA A 429 21.46 4.19 -8.07
C ALA A 429 22.73 4.38 -8.89
N GLY A 430 22.94 3.54 -9.90
CA GLY A 430 24.10 3.60 -10.76
C GLY A 430 24.22 4.92 -11.50
N GLY A 431 23.11 5.41 -12.08
CA GLY A 431 23.03 6.70 -12.74
C GLY A 431 23.27 7.88 -11.78
N GLY A 432 22.66 7.83 -10.59
CA GLY A 432 22.82 8.83 -9.55
C GLY A 432 24.27 8.98 -9.08
N ILE A 433 24.96 7.86 -8.84
CA ILE A 433 26.39 7.83 -8.46
C ILE A 433 27.25 8.50 -9.53
N LEU A 434 27.05 8.16 -10.81
CA LEU A 434 27.82 8.75 -11.89
C LEU A 434 27.57 10.26 -12.01
N LEU A 435 26.33 10.72 -11.85
CA LEU A 435 26.02 12.15 -11.92
C LEU A 435 26.57 12.93 -10.72
N CYS A 436 26.57 12.34 -9.51
CA CYS A 436 27.25 12.90 -8.35
C CYS A 436 28.76 12.97 -8.56
N TRP A 437 29.37 11.94 -9.14
CA TRP A 437 30.79 11.95 -9.51
C TRP A 437 31.09 13.06 -10.52
N VAL A 438 30.31 13.19 -11.59
CA VAL A 438 30.48 14.28 -12.59
C VAL A 438 30.36 15.65 -11.91
N ALA A 439 29.37 15.86 -11.06
CA ALA A 439 29.18 17.11 -10.36
C ALA A 439 30.38 17.44 -9.44
N GLN A 440 30.88 16.45 -8.69
CA GLN A 440 32.05 16.65 -7.82
C GLN A 440 33.35 16.89 -8.60
N MET A 441 33.52 16.29 -9.80
CA MET A 441 34.72 16.48 -10.61
C MET A 441 34.66 17.74 -11.50
N THR A 442 33.50 18.39 -11.64
CA THR A 442 33.34 19.59 -12.49
C THR A 442 32.92 20.83 -11.71
N ILE A 443 31.82 20.73 -10.94
CA ILE A 443 31.23 21.87 -10.24
C ILE A 443 32.06 22.27 -9.02
N LEU A 444 32.53 21.27 -8.25
CA LEU A 444 33.33 21.53 -7.05
C LEU A 444 34.65 22.28 -7.38
N PRO A 445 35.49 21.84 -8.35
CA PRO A 445 36.68 22.62 -8.70
C PRO A 445 36.37 24.00 -9.32
N ALA A 446 35.24 24.13 -10.07
CA ALA A 446 34.79 25.43 -10.56
C ALA A 446 34.44 26.40 -9.42
N MET A 447 33.78 25.92 -8.37
CA MET A 447 33.44 26.71 -7.17
C MET A 447 34.68 27.07 -6.34
N ILE A 448 35.64 26.15 -6.22
CA ILE A 448 36.91 26.42 -5.47
C ILE A 448 37.72 27.47 -6.21
N ARG A 449 37.69 27.50 -7.55
CA ARG A 449 38.45 28.45 -8.39
C ARG A 449 37.92 29.88 -8.30
N LEU A 450 36.61 30.07 -8.08
CA LEU A 450 35.97 31.39 -7.93
C LEU A 450 36.14 31.93 -6.49
#